data_1c9b9dd1300712cd5606b695ec203bf8
#
_entry.id   1c9b9dd1300712cd5606b695ec203bf8
#
_cell.length_a   1.000
_cell.length_b   1.000
_cell.length_c   1.000
_cell.angle_alpha   90.00
_cell.angle_beta   90.00
_cell.angle_gamma   90.00
#
_symmetry.space_group_name_H-M   'P 1'
#
loop_
_entity.id
_entity.type
_entity.pdbx_description
1 polymer ?
#
loop_
_entity_poly.entity_id
_entity_poly.type
_entity_poly.pdbx_seq_one_letter_code
_entity_poly.pdbx_strand_id
1 'polypeptide(L)'
;MQKITAELLGSGRILLNGKQVNLPFKQAEALVYYLLVEKETFRPKLADIIWGDSADEHKVQSNMRNAIYVIRREFGRDFLVGASKNVIQINPEIRIDLDIDRFNDKNLTDFSFYAGDFLENFYLKDNEYYNEWLLNNRQHYRGLLQERLKESIVAAFQDERYKDCELE
;
A
#
# COMPACT_ATOMS: atom_id res chain seq x y z
N MET A 1 22.48 2.40 -3.18
CA MET A 1 21.21 2.78 -2.56
C MET A 1 20.14 1.76 -2.95
N GLN A 2 19.46 1.14 -2.01
CA GLN A 2 18.41 0.17 -2.32
C GLN A 2 17.22 0.89 -2.95
N LYS A 3 16.73 0.37 -4.08
CA LYS A 3 15.51 0.85 -4.73
C LYS A 3 14.37 -0.10 -4.39
N ILE A 4 13.35 0.41 -3.70
CA ILE A 4 12.14 -0.35 -3.39
C ILE A 4 11.00 0.23 -4.23
N THR A 5 10.28 -0.64 -4.91
CA THR A 5 9.07 -0.31 -5.65
C THR A 5 7.94 -1.17 -5.10
N ALA A 6 6.81 -0.56 -4.78
CA ALA A 6 5.62 -1.27 -4.33
C ALA A 6 4.45 -0.95 -5.26
N GLU A 7 3.87 -1.98 -5.81
CA GLU A 7 2.73 -1.92 -6.71
C GLU A 7 1.54 -2.57 -6.00
N LEU A 8 0.64 -1.75 -5.49
CA LEU A 8 -0.53 -2.17 -4.72
C LEU A 8 -1.83 -2.18 -5.55
N LEU A 9 -1.82 -1.48 -6.69
CA LEU A 9 -2.96 -1.43 -7.61
C LEU A 9 -2.86 -2.57 -8.63
N GLY A 10 -3.52 -3.66 -8.29
CA GLY A 10 -3.45 -4.95 -8.95
C GLY A 10 -3.22 -6.06 -7.94
N SER A 11 -2.49 -7.11 -8.32
CA SER A 11 -2.27 -8.30 -7.48
C SER A 11 -1.40 -8.08 -6.23
N GLY A 12 -0.75 -6.93 -6.13
CA GLY A 12 0.16 -6.59 -5.02
C GLY A 12 1.54 -7.24 -5.19
N ARG A 13 2.58 -6.42 -5.31
CA ARG A 13 3.97 -6.91 -5.32
C ARG A 13 4.94 -5.84 -4.83
N ILE A 14 6.01 -6.29 -4.23
CA ILE A 14 7.10 -5.44 -3.78
C ILE A 14 8.39 -5.91 -4.44
N LEU A 15 9.12 -4.97 -5.03
CA LEU A 15 10.37 -5.23 -5.71
C LEU A 15 11.52 -4.54 -4.95
N LEU A 16 12.57 -5.28 -4.71
CA LEU A 16 13.83 -4.79 -4.19
C LEU A 16 14.89 -4.85 -5.29
N ASN A 17 15.38 -3.69 -5.72
CA ASN A 17 16.32 -3.58 -6.84
C ASN A 17 15.83 -4.30 -8.12
N GLY A 18 14.52 -4.21 -8.41
CA GLY A 18 13.88 -4.81 -9.57
C GLY A 18 13.54 -6.30 -9.45
N LYS A 19 13.85 -6.94 -8.32
CA LYS A 19 13.48 -8.34 -8.05
C LYS A 19 12.33 -8.41 -7.08
N GLN A 20 11.32 -9.21 -7.40
CA GLN A 20 10.18 -9.41 -6.51
C GLN A 20 10.63 -10.08 -5.21
N VAL A 21 10.20 -9.51 -4.09
CA VAL A 21 10.37 -10.07 -2.76
C VAL A 21 9.15 -10.91 -2.44
N ASN A 22 9.38 -12.16 -2.05
CA ASN A 22 8.32 -13.07 -1.60
C ASN A 22 8.54 -13.33 -0.10
N LEU A 23 7.58 -12.89 0.70
CA LEU A 23 7.59 -13.18 2.13
C LEU A 23 7.01 -14.60 2.39
N PRO A 24 7.48 -15.32 3.42
CA PRO A 24 7.18 -16.72 3.58
C PRO A 24 5.74 -17.03 4.03
N PHE A 25 4.99 -16.01 4.49
CA PHE A 25 3.59 -16.17 4.90
C PHE A 25 2.80 -14.86 4.76
N LYS A 26 1.50 -15.01 4.54
CA LYS A 26 0.59 -13.90 4.22
C LYS A 26 0.50 -12.81 5.28
N GLN A 27 0.63 -13.14 6.57
CA GLN A 27 0.58 -12.13 7.63
C GLN A 27 1.79 -11.19 7.58
N ALA A 28 2.96 -11.66 7.14
CA ALA A 28 4.11 -10.80 6.92
C ALA A 28 3.89 -9.86 5.72
N GLU A 29 3.30 -10.36 4.63
CA GLU A 29 2.89 -9.52 3.49
C GLU A 29 1.84 -8.49 3.91
N ALA A 30 0.82 -8.93 4.65
CA ALA A 30 -0.25 -8.06 5.17
C ALA A 30 0.30 -6.92 6.04
N LEU A 31 1.29 -7.20 6.88
CA LEU A 31 1.96 -6.20 7.72
C LEU A 31 2.66 -5.14 6.86
N VAL A 32 3.41 -5.56 5.86
CA VAL A 32 4.11 -4.62 4.96
C VAL A 32 3.10 -3.78 4.17
N TYR A 33 2.08 -4.39 3.59
CA TYR A 33 1.04 -3.67 2.84
C TYR A 33 0.31 -2.65 3.72
N TYR A 34 -0.03 -3.04 4.95
CA TYR A 34 -0.68 -2.14 5.89
C TYR A 34 0.19 -0.92 6.19
N LEU A 35 1.48 -1.11 6.51
CA LEU A 35 2.40 -0.02 6.80
C LEU A 35 2.75 0.84 5.58
N LEU A 36 2.71 0.30 4.36
CA LEU A 36 2.88 1.09 3.13
C LEU A 36 1.75 2.12 2.96
N VAL A 37 0.54 1.77 3.36
CA VAL A 37 -0.65 2.64 3.25
C VAL A 37 -0.78 3.56 4.45
N GLU A 38 -0.79 3.00 5.66
CA GLU A 38 -1.05 3.73 6.92
C GLU A 38 0.17 4.49 7.44
N LYS A 39 1.36 4.21 6.87
CA LYS A 39 2.68 4.78 7.22
C LYS A 39 3.19 4.32 8.57
N GLU A 40 2.47 4.58 9.65
CA GLU A 40 2.81 4.16 11.01
C GLU A 40 1.57 3.63 11.75
N THR A 41 1.78 2.79 12.73
CA THR A 41 0.68 2.29 13.58
C THR A 41 1.17 1.85 14.95
N PHE A 42 0.27 1.83 15.92
CA PHE A 42 0.53 1.21 17.21
C PHE A 42 0.65 -0.31 17.07
N ARG A 43 1.68 -0.89 17.71
CA ARG A 43 1.90 -2.35 17.68
C ARG A 43 0.69 -3.16 18.15
N PRO A 44 0.00 -2.80 19.26
CA PRO A 44 -1.21 -3.50 19.67
C PRO A 44 -2.30 -3.46 18.60
N LYS A 45 -2.54 -2.28 18.00
CA LYS A 45 -3.52 -2.14 16.91
C LYS A 45 -3.17 -3.01 15.70
N LEU A 46 -1.89 -3.04 15.31
CA LEU A 46 -1.42 -3.89 14.22
C LEU A 46 -1.60 -5.38 14.53
N ALA A 47 -1.33 -5.77 15.79
CA ALA A 47 -1.56 -7.13 16.26
C ALA A 47 -3.03 -7.52 16.13
N ASP A 48 -3.94 -6.65 16.57
CA ASP A 48 -5.39 -6.87 16.49
C ASP A 48 -5.87 -6.98 15.04
N ILE A 49 -5.35 -6.12 14.15
CA ILE A 49 -5.76 -6.11 12.74
C ILE A 49 -5.30 -7.37 12.01
N ILE A 50 -4.08 -7.86 12.25
CA ILE A 50 -3.52 -8.98 11.49
C ILE A 50 -3.77 -10.33 12.16
N TRP A 51 -3.86 -10.38 13.50
CA TRP A 51 -4.01 -11.61 14.28
C TRP A 51 -5.18 -11.59 15.28
N GLY A 52 -6.11 -10.64 15.15
CA GLY A 52 -7.16 -10.35 16.14
C GLY A 52 -8.09 -11.51 16.49
N ASP A 53 -8.23 -12.51 15.60
CA ASP A 53 -9.05 -13.70 15.85
C ASP A 53 -8.37 -14.73 16.74
N SER A 54 -7.10 -14.51 17.15
CA SER A 54 -6.40 -15.39 18.06
C SER A 54 -6.65 -14.98 19.51
N ALA A 55 -7.21 -15.90 20.29
CA ALA A 55 -7.45 -15.71 21.74
C ALA A 55 -6.17 -15.78 22.58
N ASP A 56 -5.02 -16.13 22.01
CA ASP A 56 -3.75 -16.31 22.70
C ASP A 56 -2.80 -15.14 22.41
N GLU A 57 -2.71 -14.18 23.33
CA GLU A 57 -1.84 -13.02 23.24
C GLU A 57 -0.36 -13.37 23.09
N HIS A 58 0.13 -14.41 23.77
CA HIS A 58 1.52 -14.85 23.63
C HIS A 58 1.83 -15.35 22.22
N LYS A 59 0.87 -16.06 21.61
CA LYS A 59 0.98 -16.54 20.24
C LYS A 59 0.96 -15.37 19.25
N VAL A 60 0.09 -14.39 19.45
CA VAL A 60 0.03 -13.19 18.63
C VAL A 60 1.34 -12.41 18.68
N GLN A 61 1.91 -12.19 19.88
CA GLN A 61 3.18 -11.50 20.06
C GLN A 61 4.36 -12.28 19.43
N SER A 62 4.35 -13.59 19.51
CA SER A 62 5.34 -14.43 18.85
C SER A 62 5.25 -14.38 17.34
N ASN A 63 4.03 -14.44 16.80
CA ASN A 63 3.77 -14.33 15.36
C ASN A 63 4.18 -12.97 14.81
N MET A 64 3.89 -11.89 15.53
CA MET A 64 4.32 -10.54 15.15
C MET A 64 5.85 -10.41 15.13
N ARG A 65 6.54 -10.90 16.14
CA ARG A 65 8.02 -10.90 16.18
C ARG A 65 8.60 -11.68 15.00
N ASN A 66 8.01 -12.83 14.67
CA ASN A 66 8.43 -13.62 13.53
C ASN A 66 8.19 -12.89 12.20
N ALA A 67 7.04 -12.25 12.03
CA ALA A 67 6.75 -11.42 10.85
C ALA A 67 7.77 -10.29 10.70
N ILE A 68 8.05 -9.54 11.77
CA ILE A 68 9.07 -8.48 11.77
C ILE A 68 10.45 -9.04 11.43
N TYR A 69 10.80 -10.20 11.98
CA TYR A 69 12.09 -10.85 11.70
C TYR A 69 12.25 -11.19 10.22
N VAL A 70 11.27 -11.84 9.60
CA VAL A 70 11.37 -12.23 8.17
C VAL A 70 11.35 -11.00 7.26
N ILE A 71 10.59 -9.96 7.59
CA ILE A 71 10.60 -8.71 6.83
C ILE A 71 11.99 -8.06 6.89
N ARG A 72 12.58 -7.97 8.06
CA ARG A 72 13.93 -7.40 8.23
C ARG A 72 15.02 -8.24 7.55
N ARG A 73 14.82 -9.54 7.48
CA ARG A 73 15.75 -10.43 6.74
C ARG A 73 15.73 -10.14 5.24
N GLU A 74 14.55 -9.88 4.65
CA GLU A 74 14.42 -9.64 3.20
C GLU A 74 14.75 -8.20 2.80
N PHE A 75 14.31 -7.22 3.58
CA PHE A 75 14.46 -5.80 3.24
C PHE A 75 15.63 -5.09 3.97
N GLY A 76 16.22 -5.72 4.97
CA GLY A 76 17.25 -5.13 5.81
C GLY A 76 16.74 -4.77 7.21
N ARG A 77 17.67 -4.73 8.18
CA ARG A 77 17.35 -4.48 9.60
C ARG A 77 16.66 -3.14 9.84
N ASP A 78 17.04 -2.14 9.06
CA ASP A 78 16.57 -0.76 9.22
C ASP A 78 15.26 -0.49 8.45
N PHE A 79 14.69 -1.48 7.78
CA PHE A 79 13.45 -1.31 7.02
C PHE A 79 12.26 -1.00 7.92
N LEU A 80 12.12 -1.72 9.04
CA LEU A 80 11.12 -1.45 10.05
C LEU A 80 11.76 -0.84 11.27
N VAL A 81 11.28 0.34 11.68
CA VAL A 81 11.75 1.07 12.84
C VAL A 81 10.60 1.40 13.79
N GLY A 82 10.95 1.65 15.05
CA GLY A 82 10.01 2.17 16.04
C GLY A 82 10.10 3.70 16.11
N ALA A 83 9.01 4.41 15.80
CA ALA A 83 8.94 5.84 16.02
C ALA A 83 8.86 6.19 17.52
N SER A 84 8.33 5.27 18.31
CA SER A 84 8.31 5.29 19.79
C SER A 84 8.22 3.85 20.32
N LYS A 85 8.14 3.69 21.64
CA LYS A 85 8.11 2.36 22.30
C LYS A 85 7.03 1.41 21.72
N ASN A 86 5.87 1.95 21.34
CA ASN A 86 4.72 1.15 20.87
C ASN A 86 4.32 1.43 19.42
N VAL A 87 5.08 2.25 18.70
CA VAL A 87 4.80 2.60 17.29
C VAL A 87 5.78 1.89 16.38
N ILE A 88 5.27 1.30 15.33
CA ILE A 88 6.05 0.69 14.24
C ILE A 88 5.74 1.39 12.93
N GLN A 89 6.77 1.60 12.13
CA GLN A 89 6.68 2.19 10.80
C GLN A 89 7.75 1.62 9.87
N ILE A 90 7.54 1.78 8.59
CA ILE A 90 8.64 1.66 7.62
C ILE A 90 9.56 2.88 7.83
N ASN A 91 10.86 2.67 7.81
CA ASN A 91 11.84 3.73 8.02
C ASN A 91 11.62 4.86 6.98
N PRO A 92 11.29 6.08 7.42
CA PRO A 92 10.98 7.20 6.53
C PRO A 92 12.18 7.67 5.68
N GLU A 93 13.41 7.28 6.04
CA GLU A 93 14.61 7.56 5.26
C GLU A 93 14.72 6.64 4.01
N ILE A 94 13.98 5.53 3.99
CA ILE A 94 13.94 4.62 2.84
C ILE A 94 12.97 5.17 1.80
N ARG A 95 13.47 5.47 0.62
CA ARG A 95 12.63 5.89 -0.49
C ARG A 95 11.96 4.69 -1.14
N ILE A 96 10.63 4.70 -1.14
CA ILE A 96 9.80 3.70 -1.79
C ILE A 96 9.03 4.37 -2.93
N ASP A 97 9.15 3.82 -4.14
CA ASP A 97 8.30 4.18 -5.27
C ASP A 97 6.99 3.40 -5.14
N LEU A 98 5.94 4.09 -4.72
CA LEU A 98 4.65 3.50 -4.40
C LEU A 98 3.60 3.97 -5.41
N ASP A 99 2.94 3.05 -6.10
CA ASP A 99 2.00 3.36 -7.19
C ASP A 99 0.80 4.20 -6.73
N ILE A 100 0.26 3.95 -5.55
CA ILE A 100 -0.85 4.74 -4.99
C ILE A 100 -0.49 6.21 -4.75
N ASP A 101 0.79 6.53 -4.57
CA ASP A 101 1.24 7.92 -4.37
C ASP A 101 1.13 8.75 -5.66
N ARG A 102 0.98 8.12 -6.83
CA ARG A 102 0.77 8.81 -8.11
C ARG A 102 -0.53 9.61 -8.16
N PHE A 103 -1.54 9.23 -7.38
CA PHE A 103 -2.76 10.01 -7.24
C PHE A 103 -2.55 11.39 -6.61
N ASN A 104 -1.40 11.64 -5.97
CA ASN A 104 -1.04 12.94 -5.41
C ASN A 104 -0.58 13.94 -6.49
N ASP A 105 -0.26 13.49 -7.68
CA ASP A 105 0.10 14.36 -8.80
C ASP A 105 -1.15 15.07 -9.33
N LYS A 106 -1.16 16.40 -9.23
CA LYS A 106 -2.28 17.23 -9.71
C LYS A 106 -2.41 17.25 -11.24
N ASN A 107 -1.32 16.94 -11.94
CA ASN A 107 -1.26 16.90 -13.41
C ASN A 107 -1.30 15.46 -13.94
N LEU A 108 -1.84 14.54 -13.16
CA LEU A 108 -1.95 13.14 -13.55
C LEU A 108 -2.77 12.97 -14.82
N THR A 109 -2.15 12.43 -15.87
CA THR A 109 -2.76 12.12 -17.16
C THR A 109 -2.56 10.67 -17.58
N ASP A 110 -1.55 10.00 -17.06
CA ASP A 110 -1.27 8.59 -17.32
C ASP A 110 -1.77 7.73 -16.16
N PHE A 111 -2.77 6.91 -16.42
CA PHE A 111 -3.41 6.00 -15.47
C PHE A 111 -2.97 4.55 -15.64
N SER A 112 -1.94 4.28 -16.43
CA SER A 112 -1.44 2.91 -16.70
C SER A 112 -0.91 2.19 -15.44
N PHE A 113 -0.57 2.94 -14.38
CA PHE A 113 -0.18 2.37 -13.09
C PHE A 113 -1.33 1.66 -12.35
N TYR A 114 -2.59 1.97 -12.71
CA TYR A 114 -3.76 1.30 -12.14
C TYR A 114 -4.04 0.00 -12.91
N ALA A 115 -3.31 -1.06 -12.55
CA ALA A 115 -3.40 -2.35 -13.23
C ALA A 115 -4.61 -3.20 -12.79
N GLY A 116 -5.22 -2.87 -11.67
CA GLY A 116 -6.38 -3.54 -11.10
C GLY A 116 -6.74 -2.96 -9.75
N ASP A 117 -7.72 -3.54 -9.07
CA ASP A 117 -8.13 -3.10 -7.74
C ASP A 117 -6.99 -3.24 -6.72
N PHE A 118 -7.03 -2.41 -5.69
CA PHE A 118 -6.05 -2.45 -4.61
C PHE A 118 -5.94 -3.86 -4.00
N LEU A 119 -4.75 -4.47 -4.08
CA LEU A 119 -4.44 -5.82 -3.61
C LEU A 119 -5.53 -6.84 -4.02
N GLU A 120 -5.83 -6.89 -5.32
CA GLU A 120 -7.02 -7.48 -5.94
C GLU A 120 -7.35 -8.90 -5.45
N ASN A 121 -6.35 -9.76 -5.36
CA ASN A 121 -6.53 -11.16 -4.96
C ASN A 121 -6.00 -11.46 -3.55
N PHE A 122 -5.65 -10.43 -2.80
CA PHE A 122 -5.14 -10.60 -1.44
C PHE A 122 -6.28 -10.64 -0.44
N TYR A 123 -6.23 -11.57 0.50
CA TYR A 123 -7.10 -11.63 1.68
C TYR A 123 -6.42 -12.44 2.78
N LEU A 124 -6.78 -12.18 4.02
CA LEU A 124 -6.40 -13.01 5.17
C LEU A 124 -7.57 -13.93 5.54
N LYS A 125 -7.32 -15.24 5.57
CA LYS A 125 -8.33 -16.21 5.98
C LYS A 125 -8.74 -15.95 7.43
N ASP A 126 -10.05 -16.02 7.69
CA ASP A 126 -10.65 -15.87 9.02
C ASP A 126 -10.26 -14.53 9.73
N ASN A 127 -10.09 -13.45 8.94
CA ASN A 127 -9.72 -12.14 9.46
C ASN A 127 -10.62 -11.05 8.86
N GLU A 128 -11.72 -10.74 9.57
CA GLU A 128 -12.70 -9.75 9.11
C GLU A 128 -12.11 -8.33 9.09
N TYR A 129 -11.35 -7.93 10.11
CA TYR A 129 -10.81 -6.58 10.23
C TYR A 129 -9.86 -6.21 9.09
N TYR A 130 -8.92 -7.09 8.76
CA TYR A 130 -8.00 -6.84 7.67
C TYR A 130 -8.71 -6.86 6.31
N ASN A 131 -9.65 -7.78 6.12
CA ASN A 131 -10.41 -7.89 4.87
C ASN A 131 -11.36 -6.71 4.68
N GLU A 132 -11.92 -6.14 5.74
CA GLU A 132 -12.68 -4.88 5.69
C GLU A 132 -11.77 -3.70 5.32
N TRP A 133 -10.56 -3.62 5.89
CA TRP A 133 -9.56 -2.64 5.52
C TRP A 133 -9.19 -2.73 4.02
N LEU A 134 -9.01 -3.94 3.48
CA LEU A 134 -8.80 -4.17 2.06
C LEU A 134 -9.97 -3.65 1.21
N LEU A 135 -11.20 -3.98 1.60
CA LEU A 135 -12.40 -3.56 0.88
C LEU A 135 -12.54 -2.04 0.86
N ASN A 136 -12.33 -1.38 1.99
CA ASN A 136 -12.36 0.08 2.09
C ASN A 136 -11.32 0.75 1.20
N ASN A 137 -10.09 0.22 1.16
CA ASN A 137 -9.04 0.73 0.27
C ASN A 137 -9.35 0.47 -1.21
N ARG A 138 -9.93 -0.67 -1.58
CA ARG A 138 -10.39 -0.93 -2.96
C ARG A 138 -11.41 0.11 -3.41
N GLN A 139 -12.39 0.40 -2.59
CA GLN A 139 -13.41 1.42 -2.87
C GLN A 139 -12.79 2.83 -2.95
N HIS A 140 -11.89 3.16 -2.03
CA HIS A 140 -11.21 4.45 -1.99
C HIS A 140 -10.41 4.71 -3.28
N TYR A 141 -9.52 3.80 -3.66
CA TYR A 141 -8.66 4.00 -4.85
C TYR A 141 -9.46 3.92 -6.15
N ARG A 142 -10.52 3.11 -6.21
CA ARG A 142 -11.45 3.12 -7.36
C ARG A 142 -12.17 4.46 -7.48
N GLY A 143 -12.59 5.05 -6.37
CA GLY A 143 -13.19 6.37 -6.32
C GLY A 143 -12.23 7.47 -6.78
N LEU A 144 -10.98 7.44 -6.31
CA LEU A 144 -9.93 8.37 -6.76
C LEU A 144 -9.67 8.26 -8.26
N LEU A 145 -9.60 7.05 -8.81
CA LEU A 145 -9.43 6.84 -10.24
C LEU A 145 -10.58 7.48 -11.04
N GLN A 146 -11.82 7.24 -10.61
CA GLN A 146 -13.00 7.81 -11.27
C GLN A 146 -13.00 9.35 -11.23
N GLU A 147 -12.64 9.94 -10.10
CA GLU A 147 -12.56 11.39 -9.93
C GLU A 147 -11.48 11.98 -10.85
N ARG A 148 -10.27 11.41 -10.85
CA ARG A 148 -9.16 11.87 -11.68
C ARG A 148 -9.41 11.70 -13.17
N LEU A 149 -10.07 10.63 -13.58
CA LEU A 149 -10.47 10.43 -14.98
C LEU A 149 -11.49 11.49 -15.42
N LYS A 150 -12.48 11.83 -14.59
CA LYS A 150 -13.44 12.90 -14.86
C LYS A 150 -12.74 14.25 -15.02
N GLU A 151 -11.83 14.60 -14.11
CA GLU A 151 -11.04 15.82 -14.18
C GLU A 151 -10.22 15.92 -15.47
N SER A 152 -9.56 14.81 -15.85
CA SER A 152 -8.76 14.72 -17.08
C SER A 152 -9.62 14.91 -18.34
N ILE A 153 -10.81 14.31 -18.39
CA ILE A 153 -11.76 14.47 -19.49
C ILE A 153 -12.22 15.92 -19.61
N VAL A 154 -12.61 16.53 -18.49
CA VAL A 154 -13.06 17.95 -18.47
C VAL A 154 -11.94 18.88 -18.96
N ALA A 155 -10.71 18.68 -18.50
CA ALA A 155 -9.56 19.47 -18.94
C ALA A 155 -9.29 19.33 -20.45
N ALA A 156 -9.41 18.12 -20.99
CA ALA A 156 -9.24 17.86 -22.43
C ALA A 156 -10.30 18.59 -23.26
N PHE A 157 -11.58 18.55 -22.85
CA PHE A 157 -12.65 19.28 -23.53
C PHE A 157 -12.48 20.80 -23.50
N GLN A 158 -11.98 21.34 -22.40
CA GLN A 158 -11.70 22.77 -22.30
C GLN A 158 -10.57 23.17 -23.24
N ASP A 159 -9.50 22.39 -23.33
CA ASP A 159 -8.36 22.67 -24.22
C ASP A 159 -8.75 22.62 -25.69
N GLU A 160 -9.60 21.66 -26.12
CA GLU A 160 -10.13 21.61 -27.48
C GLU A 160 -11.01 22.82 -27.82
N ARG A 161 -11.90 23.24 -26.91
CA ARG A 161 -12.74 24.43 -27.13
C ARG A 161 -11.92 25.72 -27.26
N TYR A 162 -10.81 25.86 -26.54
CA TYR A 162 -9.91 27.00 -26.69
C TYR A 162 -9.21 27.02 -28.03
N LYS A 163 -8.77 25.88 -28.55
CA LYS A 163 -8.13 25.78 -29.87
C LYS A 163 -9.10 26.13 -31.01
N ASP A 164 -10.36 25.73 -30.90
CA ASP A 164 -11.40 26.08 -31.88
C ASP A 164 -11.73 27.58 -31.88
N CYS A 165 -11.65 28.26 -30.71
CA CYS A 165 -11.86 29.71 -30.60
C CYS A 165 -10.68 30.56 -31.10
N GLU A 166 -9.46 30.04 -31.16
CA GLU A 166 -8.29 30.74 -31.71
C GLU A 166 -8.20 30.64 -33.24
N LEU A 167 -9.02 29.79 -33.88
CA LEU A 167 -9.07 29.61 -35.33
C LEU A 167 -10.16 30.43 -36.02
N GLU A 168 -10.99 31.20 -35.30
CA GLU A 168 -11.94 32.17 -35.82
C GLU A 168 -11.36 33.61 -35.73
#